data_18d7966bd258f72a734b491f5cb29b16
#
_entry.id   18d7966bd258f72a734b491f5cb29b16
#
_cell.length_a   1.000
_cell.length_b   1.000
_cell.length_c   1.000
_cell.angle_alpha   90.00
_cell.angle_beta   90.00
_cell.angle_gamma   90.00
#
_symmetry.space_group_name_H-M   'P 1'
#
loop_
_entity.id
_entity.type
_entity.pdbx_description
1 polymer ?
#
loop_
_entity_poly.entity_id
_entity_poly.type
_entity_poly.pdbx_seq_one_letter_code
_entity_poly.pdbx_strand_id
1 'polypeptide(L)'
;MGCGPDNPHGLQMTVFRSGQHVYTDLVFDERHGGAPGLAHGGAISAACDDLFGFTLWIAGTPAVTRNLAISYIQPVPLHQPHRIVARVDNREGRALHVSATGTGEDGVVRFTSTAMFVAVDVKHFAAHGDLGAFGDMLERFAGSRRSTDDNESEA
;
A
#
# COMPACT_ATOMS: atom_id res chain seq x y z
N MET A 1 1.05 -10.11 -8.55
CA MET A 1 0.86 -9.87 -7.11
C MET A 1 0.06 -8.59 -6.78
N GLY A 2 -0.51 -7.88 -7.69
CA GLY A 2 -1.25 -6.63 -7.43
C GLY A 2 -2.43 -6.81 -6.46
N CYS A 3 -2.76 -5.76 -5.72
CA CYS A 3 -3.72 -5.76 -4.61
C CYS A 3 -5.19 -5.50 -5.04
N GLY A 4 -5.55 -5.81 -6.29
CA GLY A 4 -6.93 -5.63 -6.74
C GLY A 4 -7.90 -6.62 -6.07
N PRO A 5 -9.16 -6.21 -5.76
CA PRO A 5 -10.16 -7.08 -5.14
C PRO A 5 -10.51 -8.28 -6.01
N ASP A 6 -10.37 -8.15 -7.33
CA ASP A 6 -10.66 -9.20 -8.31
C ASP A 6 -9.45 -10.13 -8.57
N ASN A 7 -8.31 -9.90 -7.90
CA ASN A 7 -7.14 -10.76 -8.03
C ASN A 7 -7.09 -11.79 -6.91
N PRO A 8 -7.48 -13.07 -7.15
CA PRO A 8 -7.49 -14.10 -6.12
C PRO A 8 -6.09 -14.46 -5.59
N HIS A 9 -5.04 -14.09 -6.34
CA HIS A 9 -3.64 -14.32 -5.95
C HIS A 9 -2.98 -13.07 -5.33
N GLY A 10 -3.72 -11.97 -5.20
CA GLY A 10 -3.27 -10.73 -4.58
C GLY A 10 -3.48 -10.73 -3.07
N LEU A 11 -2.96 -9.69 -2.44
CA LEU A 11 -3.11 -9.47 -1.00
C LEU A 11 -4.53 -9.05 -0.59
N GLN A 12 -5.35 -8.61 -1.55
CA GLN A 12 -6.75 -8.18 -1.35
C GLN A 12 -6.90 -7.20 -0.18
N MET A 13 -5.95 -6.27 -0.05
CA MET A 13 -5.94 -5.29 1.03
C MET A 13 -7.11 -4.31 0.92
N THR A 14 -7.77 -4.07 2.04
CA THR A 14 -8.62 -2.89 2.21
C THR A 14 -7.80 -1.78 2.86
N VAL A 15 -7.73 -0.63 2.21
CA VAL A 15 -6.91 0.49 2.67
C VAL A 15 -7.80 1.58 3.24
N PHE A 16 -7.47 2.03 4.43
CA PHE A 16 -8.17 3.07 5.17
C PHE A 16 -7.29 4.31 5.30
N ARG A 17 -7.92 5.48 5.41
CA ARG A 17 -7.24 6.74 5.68
C ARG A 17 -7.55 7.24 7.09
N SER A 18 -6.53 7.74 7.78
CA SER A 18 -6.65 8.42 9.07
C SER A 18 -5.73 9.64 9.09
N GLY A 19 -6.30 10.82 8.87
CA GLY A 19 -5.53 12.06 8.74
C GLY A 19 -4.55 12.01 7.57
N GLN A 20 -3.25 12.11 7.87
CA GLN A 20 -2.16 12.03 6.88
C GLN A 20 -1.57 10.62 6.71
N HIS A 21 -2.12 9.62 7.42
CA HIS A 21 -1.70 8.24 7.34
C HIS A 21 -2.70 7.42 6.54
N VAL A 22 -2.22 6.35 5.94
CA VAL A 22 -3.05 5.27 5.43
C VAL A 22 -2.70 3.98 6.16
N TYR A 23 -3.65 3.09 6.32
CA TYR A 23 -3.40 1.81 6.99
C TYR A 23 -4.24 0.69 6.38
N THR A 24 -3.80 -0.52 6.63
CA THR A 24 -4.54 -1.75 6.36
C THR A 24 -4.40 -2.69 7.54
N ASP A 25 -5.45 -3.45 7.82
CA ASP A 25 -5.39 -4.62 8.69
C ASP A 25 -5.33 -5.86 7.79
N LEU A 26 -4.17 -6.51 7.74
CA LEU A 26 -3.89 -7.60 6.82
C LEU A 26 -3.64 -8.89 7.59
N VAL A 27 -4.26 -9.98 7.12
CA VAL A 27 -4.00 -11.33 7.58
C VAL A 27 -3.26 -12.08 6.47
N PHE A 28 -2.02 -12.49 6.74
CA PHE A 28 -1.28 -13.37 5.84
C PHE A 28 -1.75 -14.81 6.04
N ASP A 29 -1.97 -15.53 4.95
CA ASP A 29 -2.38 -16.94 4.92
C ASP A 29 -1.33 -17.83 4.23
N GLU A 30 -1.66 -19.10 3.97
CA GLU A 30 -0.76 -20.07 3.38
C GLU A 30 -0.19 -19.64 2.01
N ARG A 31 -0.94 -18.83 1.24
CA ARG A 31 -0.48 -18.30 -0.06
C ARG A 31 0.71 -17.35 0.10
N HIS A 32 0.85 -16.79 1.28
CA HIS A 32 1.89 -15.84 1.66
C HIS A 32 3.00 -16.48 2.51
N GLY A 33 2.94 -17.80 2.70
CA GLY A 33 3.85 -18.55 3.57
C GLY A 33 5.30 -18.54 3.10
N GLY A 34 6.21 -18.42 4.05
CA GLY A 34 7.65 -18.58 3.89
C GLY A 34 8.16 -19.75 4.73
N ALA A 35 8.75 -19.49 5.90
CA ALA A 35 9.05 -20.53 6.88
C ALA A 35 7.74 -21.07 7.48
N PRO A 36 7.72 -22.31 8.02
CA PRO A 36 6.51 -22.89 8.59
C PRO A 36 5.80 -21.97 9.59
N GLY A 37 4.54 -21.63 9.30
CA GLY A 37 3.72 -20.76 10.14
C GLY A 37 4.04 -19.27 10.07
N LEU A 38 4.95 -18.83 9.21
CA LEU A 38 5.40 -17.45 9.09
C LEU A 38 5.20 -16.90 7.67
N ALA A 39 4.85 -15.62 7.57
CA ALA A 39 4.76 -14.92 6.31
C ALA A 39 6.13 -14.78 5.63
N HIS A 40 6.15 -14.96 4.32
CA HIS A 40 7.34 -14.76 3.51
C HIS A 40 7.71 -13.27 3.45
N GLY A 41 9.00 -12.94 3.58
CA GLY A 41 9.48 -11.57 3.50
C GLY A 41 9.07 -10.85 2.21
N GLY A 42 9.00 -11.58 1.09
CA GLY A 42 8.49 -11.05 -0.18
C GLY A 42 7.02 -10.64 -0.13
N ALA A 43 6.16 -11.39 0.59
CA ALA A 43 4.76 -11.02 0.77
C ALA A 43 4.61 -9.76 1.62
N ILE A 44 5.43 -9.64 2.68
CA ILE A 44 5.49 -8.42 3.52
C ILE A 44 5.96 -7.22 2.69
N SER A 45 7.00 -7.42 1.86
CA SER A 45 7.51 -6.36 0.97
C SER A 45 6.45 -5.91 -0.03
N ALA A 46 5.71 -6.85 -0.64
CA ALA A 46 4.62 -6.54 -1.55
C ALA A 46 3.49 -5.75 -0.86
N ALA A 47 3.14 -6.13 0.37
CA ALA A 47 2.14 -5.40 1.16
C ALA A 47 2.57 -3.96 1.45
N CYS A 48 3.84 -3.73 1.77
CA CYS A 48 4.38 -2.38 1.98
C CYS A 48 4.39 -1.58 0.68
N ASP A 49 4.84 -2.15 -0.43
CA ASP A 49 4.92 -1.47 -1.73
C ASP A 49 3.52 -1.05 -2.22
N ASP A 50 2.55 -1.96 -2.17
CA ASP A 50 1.17 -1.67 -2.53
C ASP A 50 0.56 -0.58 -1.63
N LEU A 51 0.78 -0.65 -0.30
CA LEU A 51 0.27 0.36 0.63
C LEU A 51 0.90 1.74 0.38
N PHE A 52 2.17 1.80 0.03
CA PHE A 52 2.83 3.04 -0.40
C PHE A 52 2.22 3.59 -1.69
N GLY A 53 1.95 2.73 -2.67
CA GLY A 53 1.23 3.11 -3.88
C GLY A 53 -0.11 3.77 -3.57
N PHE A 54 -0.93 3.17 -2.70
CA PHE A 54 -2.19 3.76 -2.24
C PHE A 54 -2.00 5.11 -1.53
N THR A 55 -0.97 5.23 -0.68
CA THR A 55 -0.64 6.49 0.01
C THR A 55 -0.41 7.63 -0.98
N LEU A 56 0.36 7.36 -2.04
CA LEU A 56 0.70 8.35 -3.06
C LEU A 56 -0.49 8.67 -3.97
N TRP A 57 -1.32 7.69 -4.29
CA TRP A 57 -2.55 7.88 -5.03
C TRP A 57 -3.55 8.76 -4.28
N ILE A 58 -3.76 8.50 -2.99
CA ILE A 58 -4.61 9.32 -2.12
C ILE A 58 -4.06 10.74 -2.04
N ALA A 59 -2.73 10.92 -2.04
CA ALA A 59 -2.07 12.22 -2.12
C ALA A 59 -2.16 12.88 -3.52
N GLY A 60 -2.76 12.22 -4.51
CA GLY A 60 -2.91 12.73 -5.88
C GLY A 60 -1.60 12.81 -6.66
N THR A 61 -0.61 12.01 -6.29
CA THR A 61 0.72 12.01 -6.90
C THR A 61 1.02 10.65 -7.54
N PRO A 62 0.80 10.47 -8.84
CA PRO A 62 1.25 9.27 -9.55
C PRO A 62 2.77 9.13 -9.43
N ALA A 63 3.23 7.97 -9.00
CA ALA A 63 4.65 7.73 -8.79
C ALA A 63 4.98 6.25 -9.00
N VAL A 64 6.26 5.96 -9.25
CA VAL A 64 6.78 4.60 -9.39
C VAL A 64 7.84 4.34 -8.33
N THR A 65 7.89 3.12 -7.84
CA THR A 65 8.86 2.68 -6.83
C THR A 65 10.26 2.69 -7.44
N ARG A 66 11.20 3.36 -6.79
CA ARG A 66 12.61 3.34 -7.14
C ARG A 66 13.44 2.50 -6.19
N ASN A 67 13.12 2.56 -4.91
CA ASN A 67 13.81 1.80 -3.88
C ASN A 67 12.81 1.40 -2.81
N LEU A 68 12.97 0.21 -2.26
CA LEU A 68 12.22 -0.32 -1.12
C LEU A 68 13.19 -1.04 -0.19
N ALA A 69 13.14 -0.72 1.09
CA ALA A 69 13.90 -1.38 2.13
C ALA A 69 12.96 -1.84 3.24
N ILE A 70 13.16 -3.08 3.70
CA ILE A 70 12.40 -3.67 4.80
C ILE A 70 13.37 -4.10 5.90
N SER A 71 13.04 -3.75 7.14
CA SER A 71 13.69 -4.27 8.34
C SER A 71 12.74 -5.24 9.03
N TYR A 72 13.06 -6.52 9.00
CA TYR A 72 12.31 -7.58 9.69
C TYR A 72 12.80 -7.64 11.14
N ILE A 73 11.93 -7.28 12.09
CA ILE A 73 12.29 -7.12 13.51
C ILE A 73 11.86 -8.34 14.29
N GLN A 74 10.64 -8.82 14.05
CA GLN A 74 10.06 -9.98 14.71
C GLN A 74 9.36 -10.86 13.67
N PRO A 75 9.18 -12.16 13.94
CA PRO A 75 8.38 -13.05 13.09
C PRO A 75 6.98 -12.51 12.87
N VAL A 76 6.46 -12.68 11.64
CA VAL A 76 5.08 -12.34 11.25
C VAL A 76 4.28 -13.63 11.12
N PRO A 77 3.51 -14.04 12.15
CA PRO A 77 2.73 -15.28 12.11
C PRO A 77 1.62 -15.22 11.05
N LEU A 78 1.38 -16.35 10.38
CA LEU A 78 0.21 -16.51 9.53
C LEU A 78 -1.08 -16.54 10.38
N HIS A 79 -2.21 -16.21 9.76
CA HIS A 79 -3.55 -16.24 10.35
C HIS A 79 -3.74 -15.29 11.55
N GLN A 80 -2.84 -14.37 11.75
CA GLN A 80 -2.97 -13.30 12.73
C GLN A 80 -3.06 -11.95 12.03
N PRO A 81 -3.90 -11.03 12.51
CA PRO A 81 -3.99 -9.71 11.93
C PRO A 81 -2.76 -8.87 12.26
N HIS A 82 -2.32 -8.13 11.25
CA HIS A 82 -1.22 -7.17 11.37
C HIS A 82 -1.70 -5.83 10.83
N ARG A 83 -1.57 -4.78 11.61
CA ARG A 83 -1.82 -3.42 11.17
C ARG A 83 -0.56 -2.85 10.55
N ILE A 84 -0.66 -2.43 9.29
CA ILE A 84 0.42 -1.74 8.59
C ILE A 84 -0.02 -0.30 8.41
N VAL A 85 0.75 0.64 8.94
CA VAL A 85 0.49 2.09 8.85
C VAL A 85 1.58 2.72 8.01
N ALA A 86 1.19 3.47 6.98
CA ALA A 86 2.11 4.16 6.07
C ALA A 86 1.84 5.66 6.00
N ARG A 87 2.88 6.42 5.68
CA ARG A 87 2.82 7.87 5.49
C ARG A 87 3.87 8.36 4.49
N VAL A 88 3.64 9.56 3.98
CA VAL A 88 4.70 10.33 3.29
C VAL A 88 5.50 11.08 4.34
N ASP A 89 6.80 10.85 4.38
CA ASP A 89 7.70 11.53 5.33
C ASP A 89 8.22 12.86 4.77
N ASN A 90 8.60 12.86 3.48
CA ASN A 90 9.19 14.02 2.82
C ASN A 90 9.01 13.96 1.30
N ARG A 91 9.08 15.14 0.67
CA ARG A 91 9.11 15.30 -0.78
C ARG A 91 10.24 16.24 -1.18
N GLU A 92 11.12 15.80 -2.06
CA GLU A 92 12.23 16.55 -2.63
C GLU A 92 12.09 16.56 -4.15
N GLY A 93 11.52 17.63 -4.68
CA GLY A 93 11.23 17.71 -6.11
C GLY A 93 10.29 16.59 -6.56
N ARG A 94 10.80 15.64 -7.35
CA ARG A 94 10.07 14.45 -7.81
C ARG A 94 10.22 13.23 -6.89
N ALA A 95 11.17 13.25 -5.97
CA ALA A 95 11.38 12.15 -5.03
C ALA A 95 10.40 12.27 -3.85
N LEU A 96 9.73 11.16 -3.53
CA LEU A 96 8.83 11.03 -2.38
C LEU A 96 9.39 9.94 -1.47
N HIS A 97 9.67 10.31 -0.24
CA HIS A 97 10.12 9.39 0.81
C HIS A 97 8.94 8.98 1.65
N VAL A 98 8.76 7.69 1.82
CA VAL A 98 7.62 7.10 2.54
C VAL A 98 8.13 6.08 3.55
N SER A 99 7.40 5.92 4.63
CA SER A 99 7.68 4.90 5.64
C SER A 99 6.43 4.15 6.07
N ALA A 100 6.61 2.92 6.53
CA ALA A 100 5.55 2.11 7.11
C ALA A 100 6.06 1.33 8.32
N THR A 101 5.12 1.01 9.22
CA THR A 101 5.34 0.15 10.38
C THR A 101 4.25 -0.91 10.41
N GLY A 102 4.64 -2.17 10.52
CA GLY A 102 3.75 -3.31 10.70
C GLY A 102 3.77 -3.80 12.14
N THR A 103 2.59 -3.87 12.77
CA THR A 103 2.41 -4.20 14.19
C THR A 103 1.40 -5.34 14.33
N GLY A 104 1.69 -6.33 15.17
CA GLY A 104 0.75 -7.39 15.53
C GLY A 104 -0.34 -6.91 16.49
N GLU A 105 -1.37 -7.74 16.75
CA GLU A 105 -2.42 -7.44 17.73
C GLU A 105 -1.89 -7.25 19.14
N ASP A 106 -0.76 -7.87 19.45
CA ASP A 106 -0.04 -7.74 20.73
C ASP A 106 0.67 -6.38 20.90
N GLY A 107 0.55 -5.49 19.91
CA GLY A 107 1.22 -4.19 19.90
C GLY A 107 2.71 -4.24 19.56
N VAL A 108 3.25 -5.42 19.25
CA VAL A 108 4.67 -5.60 18.94
C VAL A 108 4.94 -5.24 17.47
N VAL A 109 5.92 -4.38 17.26
CA VAL A 109 6.40 -4.06 15.91
C VAL A 109 7.11 -5.27 15.30
N ARG A 110 6.59 -5.75 14.18
CA ARG A 110 7.11 -6.92 13.45
C ARG A 110 8.12 -6.52 12.39
N PHE A 111 7.86 -5.41 11.71
CA PHE A 111 8.72 -4.90 10.64
C PHE A 111 8.53 -3.39 10.47
N THR A 112 9.54 -2.77 9.88
CA THR A 112 9.46 -1.41 9.36
C THR A 112 9.88 -1.38 7.91
N SER A 113 9.39 -0.41 7.17
CA SER A 113 9.73 -0.23 5.76
C SER A 113 9.96 1.24 5.46
N THR A 114 10.90 1.49 4.55
CA THR A 114 11.10 2.78 3.92
C THR A 114 11.18 2.60 2.42
N ALA A 115 10.68 3.58 1.67
CA ALA A 115 10.81 3.56 0.22
C ALA A 115 11.00 4.97 -0.33
N MET A 116 11.59 5.01 -1.52
CA MET A 116 11.63 6.21 -2.35
C MET A 116 10.88 5.94 -3.64
N PHE A 117 9.91 6.80 -3.90
CA PHE A 117 9.14 6.83 -5.14
C PHE A 117 9.54 8.04 -5.97
N VAL A 118 9.37 7.95 -7.29
CA VAL A 118 9.59 9.07 -8.20
C VAL A 118 8.28 9.45 -8.85
N ALA A 119 7.85 10.68 -8.63
CA ALA A 119 6.66 11.23 -9.26
C ALA A 119 6.83 11.22 -10.78
N VAL A 120 5.83 10.69 -11.48
CA VAL A 120 5.77 10.59 -12.93
C VAL A 120 4.48 11.20 -13.44
N ASP A 121 4.46 11.60 -14.72
CA ASP A 121 3.22 11.99 -15.37
C ASP A 121 2.49 10.77 -15.96
N VAL A 122 1.25 10.96 -16.38
CA VAL A 122 0.42 9.91 -16.96
C VAL A 122 1.05 9.36 -18.25
N LYS A 123 1.85 10.16 -18.98
CA LYS A 123 2.55 9.74 -20.21
C LYS A 123 3.59 8.65 -19.94
N HIS A 124 4.14 8.60 -18.72
CA HIS A 124 5.06 7.53 -18.33
C HIS A 124 4.37 6.17 -18.40
N PHE A 125 3.15 6.07 -17.88
CA PHE A 125 2.36 4.83 -17.93
C PHE A 125 1.90 4.51 -19.36
N ALA A 126 1.62 5.55 -20.18
CA ALA A 126 1.32 5.40 -21.59
C ALA A 126 2.46 4.78 -22.39
N ALA A 127 3.69 5.14 -22.05
CA ALA A 127 4.88 4.68 -22.78
C ALA A 127 5.33 3.27 -22.37
N HIS A 128 4.99 2.81 -21.17
CA HIS A 128 5.57 1.61 -20.55
C HIS A 128 4.54 0.61 -20.00
N GLY A 129 3.25 0.94 -20.03
CA GLY A 129 2.17 0.14 -19.45
C GLY A 129 0.94 0.04 -20.33
N ASP A 130 -0.14 -0.44 -19.75
CA ASP A 130 -1.46 -0.52 -20.36
C ASP A 130 -2.31 0.69 -19.94
N LEU A 131 -2.55 1.61 -20.90
CA LEU A 131 -3.35 2.82 -20.68
C LEU A 131 -4.82 2.52 -20.36
N GLY A 132 -5.39 1.44 -20.90
CA GLY A 132 -6.78 1.07 -20.62
C GLY A 132 -6.94 0.70 -19.14
N ALA A 133 -6.12 -0.22 -18.66
CA ALA A 133 -6.12 -0.63 -17.26
C ALA A 133 -5.80 0.54 -16.30
N PHE A 134 -4.95 1.48 -16.72
CA PHE A 134 -4.64 2.67 -15.94
C PHE A 134 -5.81 3.66 -15.90
N GLY A 135 -6.53 3.85 -17.01
CA GLY A 135 -7.73 4.68 -17.10
C GLY A 135 -8.84 4.15 -16.17
N ASP A 136 -9.12 2.85 -16.22
CA ASP A 136 -10.08 2.17 -15.36
C ASP A 136 -9.74 2.33 -13.87
N MET A 137 -8.45 2.25 -13.53
CA MET A 137 -7.97 2.48 -12.18
C MET A 137 -8.21 3.94 -11.74
N LEU A 138 -7.93 4.93 -12.59
CA LEU A 138 -8.18 6.35 -12.30
C LEU A 138 -9.67 6.63 -12.08
N GLU A 139 -10.55 6.06 -12.89
CA GLU A 139 -12.00 6.23 -12.75
C GLU A 139 -12.52 5.64 -11.45
N ARG A 140 -12.04 4.46 -11.05
CA ARG A 140 -12.38 3.84 -9.75
C ARG A 140 -12.00 4.74 -8.58
N PHE A 141 -10.81 5.35 -8.60
CA PHE A 141 -10.37 6.27 -7.54
C PHE A 141 -11.09 7.62 -7.57
N ALA A 142 -11.43 8.15 -8.74
CA ALA A 142 -12.22 9.37 -8.87
C ALA A 142 -13.67 9.18 -8.38
N GLY A 143 -14.25 8.00 -8.62
CA GLY A 143 -15.59 7.63 -8.14
C GLY A 143 -15.65 7.49 -6.62
N SER A 144 -14.61 6.97 -5.97
CA SER A 144 -14.56 6.82 -4.52
C SER A 144 -14.45 8.16 -3.76
N ARG A 145 -13.91 9.22 -4.40
CA ARG A 145 -13.85 10.56 -3.80
C ARG A 145 -15.21 11.25 -3.73
N ARG A 146 -16.12 10.98 -4.68
CA ARG A 146 -17.46 11.59 -4.70
C ARG A 146 -18.39 11.06 -3.62
N SER A 147 -18.21 9.82 -3.18
CA SER A 147 -19.05 9.20 -2.14
C SER A 147 -18.71 9.64 -0.71
N THR A 148 -17.54 10.26 -0.48
CA THR A 148 -17.14 10.76 0.84
C THR A 148 -17.54 12.22 1.06
N ASP A 149 -17.62 13.03 0.00
CA ASP A 149 -18.00 14.45 0.10
C ASP A 149 -19.51 14.63 0.26
N ASP A 150 -20.34 13.69 -0.23
CA ASP A 150 -21.81 13.75 -0.09
C ASP A 150 -22.30 13.40 1.33
N ASN A 151 -21.47 12.81 2.17
CA ASN A 151 -21.84 12.40 3.54
C ASN A 151 -21.43 13.42 4.63
N GLU A 152 -20.67 14.47 4.29
CA GLU A 152 -20.32 15.56 5.23
C GLU A 152 -21.21 16.79 5.08
N SER A 153 -22.15 16.81 4.12
CA SER A 153 -23.06 17.95 3.90
C SER A 153 -24.46 17.78 4.53
N GLU A 154 -24.74 16.69 5.24
CA GLU A 154 -26.03 16.43 5.93
C GLU A 154 -25.87 16.21 7.45
N ALA A 155 -24.93 16.88 8.10
CA ALA A 155 -24.82 16.85 9.55
C ALA A 155 -24.76 18.27 10.13
#